data_ad8b50e2de4a5752247d06b4d8259f9f
#
_entry.id   ad8b50e2de4a5752247d06b4d8259f9f
#
_cell.length_a   1.000
_cell.length_b   1.000
_cell.length_c   1.000
_cell.angle_alpha   90.00
_cell.angle_beta   90.00
_cell.angle_gamma   90.00
#
_symmetry.space_group_name_H-M   'P 1'
#
loop_
_entity.id
_entity.type
_entity.pdbx_description
1 polymer ?
#
loop_
_entity_poly.entity_id
_entity_poly.type
_entity_poly.pdbx_seq_one_letter_code
_entity_poly.pdbx_strand_id
1 'polypeptide(L)'
;MPTAWNRTPEEFHKIYVANTDAFYRVGSITLSEELDKFMTSCALGLWSKAGSITQRHVDMANQIYSRGRPRPTWMLWTLTSSVCDSEVFLPPVFFWNLAESDARRGSETSRTFIRMLTNILLYLAAVDDDVTYAEAEYITECTDKLTAICDTSGVRKSKEALNPLDFVTSGEPSFSEKHPPQTQTSGGKPETNARTEEPEKKPDLDELMAELEGLIGLENIKKDIKSLMNLIKVRKLRQQNELPVAPMSMHMVFMGNPGTGKTTVARLVGGLYAAIGALEKGQLVEVDRSGLVAGYVGQTALKTQEVIKSALGGVLFIDEAYSLSSGGENDFGREAIETLLKAMEDHRDNLVVIVAGYTEPMREFLDSNPGLESRFNKFFYFQDYTGPELMGIFLLQCKKNGYVLSPEADEAARKLFDELYAERGENFGNGRYVRNLFEDMVVRHSNRVAQMEGEPTKDDLMTVLPQDLEDPEEDGEEAEEK
;
A
#
# COMPACT_ATOMS: atom_id res chain seq x y z
N MET A 1 7.42 18.52 -32.18
CA MET A 1 6.99 17.35 -31.40
C MET A 1 7.76 16.13 -31.86
N PRO A 2 8.29 15.27 -30.98
CA PRO A 2 8.95 14.03 -31.38
C PRO A 2 7.95 13.08 -32.05
N THR A 3 8.44 12.26 -32.97
CA THR A 3 7.62 11.36 -33.80
C THR A 3 6.76 10.34 -33.02
N ALA A 4 7.04 10.11 -31.74
CA ALA A 4 6.24 9.25 -30.86
C ALA A 4 4.82 9.78 -30.61
N TRP A 5 4.64 11.09 -30.64
CA TRP A 5 3.38 11.78 -30.35
C TRP A 5 2.40 11.85 -31.54
N ASN A 6 2.81 11.46 -32.73
CA ASN A 6 1.96 11.41 -33.92
C ASN A 6 1.16 10.11 -34.04
N ARG A 7 1.16 9.25 -33.01
CA ARG A 7 0.43 7.99 -33.01
C ARG A 7 -0.93 8.14 -32.36
N THR A 8 -1.92 7.47 -32.91
CA THR A 8 -3.27 7.40 -32.32
C THR A 8 -3.34 6.33 -31.23
N PRO A 9 -4.34 6.39 -30.32
CA PRO A 9 -4.58 5.33 -29.33
C PRO A 9 -4.73 3.94 -29.97
N GLU A 10 -5.33 3.86 -31.17
CA GLU A 10 -5.48 2.61 -31.93
C GLU A 10 -4.14 2.06 -32.40
N GLU A 11 -3.20 2.90 -32.77
CA GLU A 11 -1.83 2.46 -33.13
C GLU A 11 -1.09 1.95 -31.91
N PHE A 12 -1.22 2.59 -30.73
CA PHE A 12 -0.67 2.08 -29.48
C PHE A 12 -1.35 0.77 -29.08
N HIS A 13 -2.66 0.64 -29.25
CA HIS A 13 -3.37 -0.63 -29.04
C HIS A 13 -2.81 -1.75 -29.93
N LYS A 14 -2.57 -1.50 -31.20
CA LYS A 14 -1.95 -2.49 -32.11
C LYS A 14 -0.55 -2.89 -31.65
N ILE A 15 0.26 -1.93 -31.17
CA ILE A 15 1.60 -2.20 -30.63
C ILE A 15 1.47 -3.04 -29.34
N TYR A 16 0.57 -2.69 -28.46
CA TYR A 16 0.30 -3.44 -27.22
C TYR A 16 -0.11 -4.88 -27.54
N VAL A 17 -1.09 -5.08 -28.41
CA VAL A 17 -1.57 -6.41 -28.82
C VAL A 17 -0.45 -7.22 -29.48
N ALA A 18 0.30 -6.65 -30.40
CA ALA A 18 1.38 -7.35 -31.11
C ALA A 18 2.48 -7.85 -30.15
N ASN A 19 2.83 -7.05 -29.13
CA ASN A 19 3.88 -7.42 -28.16
C ASN A 19 3.36 -8.33 -27.04
N THR A 20 2.07 -8.30 -26.74
CA THR A 20 1.49 -9.09 -25.65
C THR A 20 0.76 -10.35 -26.12
N ASP A 21 0.51 -10.52 -27.41
CA ASP A 21 -0.15 -11.71 -28.00
C ASP A 21 0.59 -13.02 -27.69
N ALA A 22 1.90 -12.98 -27.61
CA ALA A 22 2.71 -14.14 -27.20
C ALA A 22 2.39 -14.59 -25.78
N PHE A 23 2.16 -13.66 -24.85
CA PHE A 23 1.77 -13.95 -23.48
C PHE A 23 0.38 -14.59 -23.38
N TYR A 24 -0.57 -14.13 -24.18
CA TYR A 24 -1.93 -14.65 -24.22
C TYR A 24 -2.04 -16.03 -24.88
N ARG A 25 -1.12 -16.36 -25.82
CA ARG A 25 -1.13 -17.66 -26.51
C ARG A 25 -0.42 -18.77 -25.72
N VAL A 26 0.55 -18.42 -24.88
CA VAL A 26 1.36 -19.36 -24.09
C VAL A 26 0.92 -19.38 -22.64
N GLY A 27 0.24 -18.33 -22.19
CA GLY A 27 -0.21 -18.15 -20.81
C GLY A 27 -1.64 -18.63 -20.56
N SER A 28 -1.92 -18.93 -19.31
CA SER A 28 -3.26 -19.12 -18.79
C SER A 28 -4.04 -17.79 -18.76
N ILE A 29 -5.35 -17.86 -18.54
CA ILE A 29 -6.20 -16.68 -18.28
C ILE A 29 -5.60 -15.78 -17.18
N THR A 30 -4.98 -16.38 -16.19
CA THR A 30 -4.29 -15.73 -15.09
C THR A 30 -3.19 -14.77 -15.52
N LEU A 31 -2.36 -15.15 -16.52
CA LEU A 31 -1.27 -14.29 -17.00
C LEU A 31 -1.80 -13.03 -17.71
N SER A 32 -2.91 -13.16 -18.44
CA SER A 32 -3.54 -11.99 -19.10
C SER A 32 -4.12 -11.02 -18.06
N GLU A 33 -4.67 -11.52 -16.96
CA GLU A 33 -5.16 -10.71 -15.86
C GLU A 33 -4.03 -10.01 -15.10
N GLU A 34 -2.91 -10.70 -14.87
CA GLU A 34 -1.72 -10.10 -14.26
C GLU A 34 -1.13 -8.96 -15.11
N LEU A 35 -1.07 -9.16 -16.44
CA LEU A 35 -0.61 -8.12 -17.36
C LEU A 35 -1.54 -6.90 -17.33
N ASP A 36 -2.86 -7.12 -17.34
CA ASP A 36 -3.85 -6.05 -17.26
C ASP A 36 -3.76 -5.28 -15.93
N LYS A 37 -3.59 -6.00 -14.82
CA LYS A 37 -3.36 -5.39 -13.50
C LYS A 37 -2.08 -4.57 -13.47
N PHE A 38 -0.98 -5.13 -14.00
CA PHE A 38 0.30 -4.44 -14.08
C PHE A 38 0.22 -3.15 -14.90
N MET A 39 -0.36 -3.20 -16.12
CA MET A 39 -0.52 -2.00 -16.95
C MET A 39 -1.39 -0.94 -16.28
N THR A 40 -2.45 -1.38 -15.59
CA THR A 40 -3.31 -0.47 -14.82
C THR A 40 -2.55 0.16 -13.65
N SER A 41 -1.78 -0.61 -12.90
CA SER A 41 -0.96 -0.09 -11.79
C SER A 41 0.08 0.93 -12.27
N CYS A 42 0.74 0.67 -13.41
CA CYS A 42 1.68 1.63 -13.99
C CYS A 42 1.00 2.95 -14.39
N ALA A 43 -0.18 2.88 -15.02
CA ALA A 43 -0.93 4.08 -15.39
C ALA A 43 -1.41 4.87 -14.17
N LEU A 44 -1.90 4.19 -13.12
CA LEU A 44 -2.32 4.83 -11.88
C LEU A 44 -1.15 5.46 -11.12
N GLY A 45 0.00 4.77 -11.02
CA GLY A 45 1.21 5.31 -10.43
C GLY A 45 1.70 6.57 -11.18
N LEU A 46 1.65 6.55 -12.51
CA LEU A 46 1.98 7.71 -13.35
C LEU A 46 1.07 8.91 -13.02
N TRP A 47 -0.24 8.73 -13.04
CA TRP A 47 -1.19 9.82 -12.83
C TRP A 47 -1.25 10.29 -11.37
N SER A 48 -0.85 9.47 -10.41
CA SER A 48 -0.69 9.92 -9.02
C SER A 48 0.42 10.97 -8.89
N LYS A 49 1.42 10.94 -9.77
CA LYS A 49 2.48 11.96 -9.82
C LYS A 49 2.02 13.26 -10.50
N ALA A 50 1.06 13.18 -11.43
CA ALA A 50 0.43 14.34 -12.05
C ALA A 50 -0.56 15.09 -11.11
N GLY A 51 -0.95 14.49 -10.00
CA GLY A 51 -1.83 15.10 -8.99
C GLY A 51 -3.32 15.06 -9.29
N SER A 52 -3.76 14.65 -10.50
CA SER A 52 -5.18 14.51 -10.82
C SER A 52 -5.44 13.47 -11.93
N ILE A 53 -6.43 12.61 -11.72
CA ILE A 53 -6.89 11.68 -12.73
C ILE A 53 -8.18 12.22 -13.34
N THR A 54 -8.17 12.43 -14.66
CA THR A 54 -9.33 12.91 -15.41
C THR A 54 -9.99 11.76 -16.18
N GLN A 55 -11.27 11.96 -16.58
CA GLN A 55 -11.97 11.00 -17.44
C GLN A 55 -11.19 10.72 -18.74
N ARG A 56 -10.50 11.73 -19.29
CA ARG A 56 -9.69 11.62 -20.51
C ARG A 56 -8.54 10.62 -20.32
N HIS A 57 -7.89 10.59 -19.14
CA HIS A 57 -6.86 9.61 -18.80
C HIS A 57 -7.42 8.18 -18.84
N VAL A 58 -8.57 7.97 -18.22
CA VAL A 58 -9.25 6.67 -18.15
C VAL A 58 -9.68 6.16 -19.53
N ASP A 59 -10.28 7.04 -20.33
CA ASP A 59 -10.73 6.69 -21.68
C ASP A 59 -9.54 6.31 -22.57
N MET A 60 -8.43 7.02 -22.46
CA MET A 60 -7.22 6.76 -23.19
C MET A 60 -6.60 5.41 -22.81
N ALA A 61 -6.49 5.12 -21.52
CA ALA A 61 -5.99 3.84 -21.03
C ALA A 61 -6.85 2.67 -21.52
N ASN A 62 -8.18 2.81 -21.43
CA ASN A 62 -9.12 1.81 -21.94
C ASN A 62 -8.96 1.56 -23.46
N GLN A 63 -8.68 2.60 -24.25
CA GLN A 63 -8.45 2.47 -25.69
C GLN A 63 -7.14 1.74 -26.00
N ILE A 64 -6.10 1.93 -25.20
CA ILE A 64 -4.77 1.34 -25.45
C ILE A 64 -4.72 -0.13 -25.03
N TYR A 65 -5.07 -0.47 -23.81
CA TYR A 65 -4.83 -1.82 -23.28
C TYR A 65 -6.08 -2.58 -22.81
N SER A 66 -7.28 -2.05 -23.00
CA SER A 66 -8.50 -2.82 -22.78
C SER A 66 -8.83 -3.70 -23.98
N ARG A 67 -8.82 -5.02 -23.81
CA ARG A 67 -9.20 -5.98 -24.84
C ARG A 67 -10.72 -6.18 -24.88
N GLY A 68 -11.50 -5.14 -25.23
CA GLY A 68 -12.94 -5.22 -25.42
C GLY A 68 -13.80 -5.26 -24.16
N ARG A 69 -13.22 -5.03 -23.00
CA ARG A 69 -13.93 -4.82 -21.74
C ARG A 69 -13.45 -3.52 -21.10
N PRO A 70 -13.96 -2.36 -21.53
CA PRO A 70 -13.59 -1.08 -20.93
C PRO A 70 -13.94 -1.12 -19.44
N ARG A 71 -13.02 -0.71 -18.61
CA ARG A 71 -13.24 -0.59 -17.17
C ARG A 71 -14.02 0.68 -16.89
N PRO A 72 -15.08 0.63 -16.11
CA PRO A 72 -15.79 1.84 -15.70
C PRO A 72 -14.88 2.71 -14.83
N THR A 73 -15.07 4.00 -14.89
CA THR A 73 -14.27 5.04 -14.21
C THR A 73 -14.19 4.79 -12.70
N TRP A 74 -15.29 4.37 -12.07
CA TRP A 74 -15.34 4.07 -10.63
C TRP A 74 -14.38 2.93 -10.23
N MET A 75 -14.22 1.92 -11.07
CA MET A 75 -13.32 0.79 -10.81
C MET A 75 -11.83 1.22 -10.82
N LEU A 76 -11.49 2.22 -11.61
CA LEU A 76 -10.16 2.84 -11.61
C LEU A 76 -9.96 3.73 -10.39
N TRP A 77 -10.97 4.45 -9.94
CA TRP A 77 -10.95 5.22 -8.71
C TRP A 77 -10.76 4.33 -7.46
N THR A 78 -11.44 3.20 -7.39
CA THR A 78 -11.30 2.23 -6.29
C THR A 78 -9.88 1.62 -6.27
N LEU A 79 -9.30 1.38 -7.45
CA LEU A 79 -7.91 0.92 -7.56
C LEU A 79 -6.90 2.01 -7.20
N THR A 80 -7.19 3.29 -7.51
CA THR A 80 -6.33 4.42 -7.12
C THR A 80 -6.22 4.60 -5.61
N SER A 81 -7.32 4.45 -4.88
CA SER A 81 -7.30 4.55 -3.42
C SER A 81 -6.50 3.44 -2.75
N SER A 82 -6.36 2.28 -3.40
CA SER A 82 -5.56 1.15 -2.89
C SER A 82 -4.11 1.14 -3.39
N VAL A 83 -3.78 1.83 -4.49
CA VAL A 83 -2.43 1.88 -5.10
C VAL A 83 -1.67 3.16 -4.69
N CYS A 84 -2.37 4.23 -4.30
CA CYS A 84 -1.72 5.49 -3.87
C CYS A 84 -0.85 5.36 -2.60
N ASP A 85 -0.94 4.25 -1.86
CA ASP A 85 -0.07 4.02 -0.69
C ASP A 85 1.27 3.32 -1.04
N SER A 86 1.46 2.85 -2.29
CA SER A 86 2.74 2.28 -2.71
C SER A 86 3.52 3.27 -3.56
N GLU A 87 4.38 4.06 -2.93
CA GLU A 87 5.32 4.97 -3.61
C GLU A 87 6.35 4.26 -4.49
N VAL A 88 6.38 2.92 -4.51
CA VAL A 88 7.45 2.15 -5.13
C VAL A 88 6.90 1.26 -6.24
N PHE A 89 7.36 1.50 -7.47
CA PHE A 89 7.14 0.58 -8.59
C PHE A 89 7.78 -0.79 -8.31
N LEU A 90 6.99 -1.85 -8.40
CA LEU A 90 7.45 -3.24 -8.25
C LEU A 90 7.37 -3.98 -9.59
N PRO A 91 8.49 -4.52 -10.09
CA PRO A 91 8.50 -5.32 -11.29
C PRO A 91 7.62 -6.58 -11.14
N PRO A 92 6.74 -6.89 -12.13
CA PRO A 92 5.84 -8.03 -12.02
C PRO A 92 6.59 -9.37 -12.22
N VAL A 93 6.11 -10.41 -11.57
CA VAL A 93 6.73 -11.76 -11.60
C VAL A 93 6.84 -12.30 -13.04
N PHE A 94 5.82 -12.06 -13.88
CA PHE A 94 5.88 -12.51 -15.28
C PHE A 94 7.05 -11.91 -16.06
N PHE A 95 7.52 -10.72 -15.69
CA PHE A 95 8.64 -10.08 -16.37
C PHE A 95 9.99 -10.74 -16.06
N TRP A 96 10.18 -11.21 -14.81
CA TRP A 96 11.33 -12.01 -14.45
C TRP A 96 11.41 -13.30 -15.28
N ASN A 97 10.27 -14.01 -15.38
CA ASN A 97 10.17 -15.23 -16.18
C ASN A 97 10.48 -14.97 -17.66
N LEU A 98 10.03 -13.82 -18.18
CA LEU A 98 10.30 -13.40 -19.55
C LEU A 98 11.80 -13.15 -19.75
N ALA A 99 12.45 -12.43 -18.86
CA ALA A 99 13.88 -12.11 -18.92
C ALA A 99 14.74 -13.38 -18.85
N GLU A 100 14.42 -14.31 -17.93
CA GLU A 100 15.12 -15.61 -17.88
C GLU A 100 14.89 -16.46 -19.14
N SER A 101 13.67 -16.46 -19.68
CA SER A 101 13.39 -17.16 -20.94
C SER A 101 14.18 -16.58 -22.10
N ASP A 102 14.28 -15.24 -22.17
CA ASP A 102 15.07 -14.55 -23.20
C ASP A 102 16.57 -14.88 -23.07
N ALA A 103 17.11 -14.86 -21.85
CA ALA A 103 18.51 -15.21 -21.61
C ALA A 103 18.83 -16.65 -22.07
N ARG A 104 17.92 -17.60 -21.80
CA ARG A 104 18.07 -19.01 -22.23
C ARG A 104 17.93 -19.21 -23.73
N ARG A 105 17.06 -18.45 -24.38
CA ARG A 105 16.74 -18.59 -25.81
C ARG A 105 17.52 -17.64 -26.72
N GLY A 106 18.24 -16.65 -26.15
CA GLY A 106 18.91 -15.60 -26.91
C GLY A 106 17.92 -14.61 -27.56
N SER A 107 16.67 -14.53 -27.07
CA SER A 107 15.66 -13.59 -27.52
C SER A 107 15.74 -12.27 -26.75
N GLU A 108 15.01 -11.22 -27.18
CA GLU A 108 14.98 -9.89 -26.56
C GLU A 108 13.55 -9.38 -26.30
N THR A 109 12.62 -10.29 -26.04
CA THR A 109 11.19 -9.99 -25.87
C THR A 109 10.98 -9.09 -24.65
N SER A 110 11.70 -9.33 -23.54
CA SER A 110 11.67 -8.50 -22.33
C SER A 110 12.11 -7.06 -22.59
N ARG A 111 13.18 -6.85 -23.35
CA ARG A 111 13.61 -5.49 -23.71
C ARG A 111 12.64 -4.81 -24.67
N THR A 112 12.01 -5.57 -25.56
CA THR A 112 10.94 -5.06 -26.42
C THR A 112 9.72 -4.65 -25.61
N PHE A 113 9.40 -5.42 -24.56
CA PHE A 113 8.36 -5.06 -23.60
C PHE A 113 8.67 -3.75 -22.86
N ILE A 114 9.90 -3.53 -22.38
CA ILE A 114 10.31 -2.26 -21.75
C ILE A 114 10.08 -1.10 -22.72
N ARG A 115 10.54 -1.20 -23.96
CA ARG A 115 10.33 -0.14 -24.96
C ARG A 115 8.85 0.15 -25.23
N MET A 116 8.03 -0.89 -25.29
CA MET A 116 6.57 -0.74 -25.42
C MET A 116 5.97 -0.02 -24.22
N LEU A 117 6.32 -0.45 -23.00
CA LEU A 117 5.84 0.15 -21.75
C LEU A 117 6.22 1.63 -21.68
N THR A 118 7.50 1.96 -21.90
CA THR A 118 7.99 3.34 -21.90
C THR A 118 7.19 4.22 -22.86
N ASN A 119 6.94 3.74 -24.09
CA ASN A 119 6.18 4.49 -25.08
C ASN A 119 4.72 4.69 -24.67
N ILE A 120 4.08 3.68 -24.08
CA ILE A 120 2.69 3.77 -23.61
C ILE A 120 2.59 4.75 -22.44
N LEU A 121 3.48 4.65 -21.46
CA LEU A 121 3.47 5.54 -20.30
C LEU A 121 3.75 6.99 -20.68
N LEU A 122 4.72 7.26 -21.56
CA LEU A 122 4.96 8.60 -22.12
C LEU A 122 3.72 9.16 -22.85
N TYR A 123 3.01 8.32 -23.57
CA TYR A 123 1.79 8.74 -24.25
C TYR A 123 0.66 9.04 -23.25
N LEU A 124 0.55 8.26 -22.18
CA LEU A 124 -0.43 8.47 -21.11
C LEU A 124 -0.10 9.73 -20.29
N ALA A 125 1.19 10.02 -20.07
CA ALA A 125 1.62 11.26 -19.41
C ALA A 125 1.21 12.51 -20.21
N ALA A 126 1.25 12.43 -21.53
CA ALA A 126 0.93 13.57 -22.39
C ALA A 126 -0.56 13.70 -22.77
N VAL A 127 -1.45 13.02 -22.08
CA VAL A 127 -2.90 13.07 -22.37
C VAL A 127 -3.47 14.48 -22.18
N ASP A 128 -2.95 15.26 -21.26
CA ASP A 128 -3.32 16.64 -20.97
C ASP A 128 -2.44 17.70 -21.69
N ASP A 129 -1.59 17.25 -22.63
CA ASP A 129 -0.61 18.04 -23.38
C ASP A 129 0.55 18.57 -22.51
N ASP A 130 0.72 18.07 -21.29
CA ASP A 130 1.82 18.39 -20.38
C ASP A 130 2.48 17.10 -19.86
N VAL A 131 3.80 17.04 -19.84
CA VAL A 131 4.57 15.96 -19.22
C VAL A 131 5.41 16.58 -18.11
N THR A 132 5.03 16.29 -16.89
CA THR A 132 5.72 16.82 -15.71
C THR A 132 7.04 16.08 -15.47
N TYR A 133 7.96 16.74 -14.76
CA TYR A 133 9.22 16.10 -14.36
C TYR A 133 8.97 14.85 -13.48
N ALA A 134 7.99 14.92 -12.57
CA ALA A 134 7.63 13.80 -11.68
C ALA A 134 7.10 12.57 -12.44
N GLU A 135 6.35 12.78 -13.53
CA GLU A 135 5.89 11.70 -14.41
C GLU A 135 7.04 11.08 -15.19
N ALA A 136 7.93 11.90 -15.75
CA ALA A 136 9.10 11.42 -16.47
C ALA A 136 10.07 10.64 -15.53
N GLU A 137 10.25 11.10 -14.30
CA GLU A 137 11.03 10.41 -13.27
C GLU A 137 10.41 9.06 -12.91
N TYR A 138 9.09 8.99 -12.71
CA TYR A 138 8.39 7.73 -12.48
C TYR A 138 8.54 6.73 -13.64
N ILE A 139 8.40 7.18 -14.89
CA ILE A 139 8.61 6.33 -16.07
C ILE A 139 10.06 5.82 -16.11
N THR A 140 11.03 6.69 -15.80
CA THR A 140 12.45 6.33 -15.74
C THR A 140 12.69 5.26 -14.67
N GLU A 141 12.15 5.42 -13.47
CA GLU A 141 12.22 4.43 -12.38
C GLU A 141 11.66 3.06 -12.81
N CYS A 142 10.49 3.05 -13.45
CA CYS A 142 9.88 1.82 -13.97
C CYS A 142 10.79 1.12 -14.98
N THR A 143 11.34 1.86 -15.94
CA THR A 143 12.16 1.32 -17.02
C THR A 143 13.53 0.86 -16.54
N ASP A 144 14.14 1.58 -15.60
CA ASP A 144 15.44 1.24 -15.02
C ASP A 144 15.38 -0.04 -14.20
N LYS A 145 14.32 -0.20 -13.37
CA LYS A 145 14.10 -1.43 -12.60
C LYS A 145 13.91 -2.65 -13.50
N LEU A 146 13.13 -2.53 -14.57
CA LEU A 146 12.94 -3.61 -15.53
C LEU A 146 14.22 -3.89 -16.34
N THR A 147 14.97 -2.86 -16.69
CA THR A 147 16.26 -2.98 -17.40
C THR A 147 17.30 -3.69 -16.53
N ALA A 148 17.36 -3.38 -15.24
CA ALA A 148 18.25 -4.04 -14.29
C ALA A 148 17.97 -5.55 -14.20
N ILE A 149 16.69 -5.97 -14.26
CA ILE A 149 16.32 -7.38 -14.33
C ILE A 149 16.88 -8.04 -15.59
N CYS A 150 16.72 -7.41 -16.77
CA CYS A 150 17.27 -7.93 -18.01
C CYS A 150 18.79 -8.06 -17.97
N ASP A 151 19.49 -7.08 -17.39
CA ASP A 151 20.95 -7.08 -17.27
C ASP A 151 21.42 -8.18 -16.29
N THR A 152 20.74 -8.32 -15.15
CA THR A 152 21.04 -9.36 -14.15
C THR A 152 20.79 -10.77 -14.69
N SER A 153 19.73 -10.95 -15.47
CA SER A 153 19.40 -12.22 -16.11
C SER A 153 20.29 -12.54 -17.31
N GLY A 154 21.14 -11.60 -17.77
CA GLY A 154 22.03 -11.82 -18.91
C GLY A 154 21.35 -11.69 -20.28
N VAL A 155 20.22 -11.00 -20.36
CA VAL A 155 19.54 -10.73 -21.65
C VAL A 155 20.39 -9.80 -22.50
N ARG A 156 20.61 -10.17 -23.77
CA ARG A 156 21.43 -9.40 -24.71
C ARG A 156 20.96 -7.94 -24.78
N LYS A 157 21.92 -7.00 -24.74
CA LYS A 157 21.62 -5.57 -24.92
C LYS A 157 21.09 -5.31 -26.33
N SER A 158 19.96 -4.62 -26.45
CA SER A 158 19.35 -4.20 -27.70
C SER A 158 19.22 -2.67 -27.74
N LYS A 159 18.46 -2.14 -28.70
CA LYS A 159 18.16 -0.69 -28.76
C LYS A 159 17.57 -0.23 -27.44
N GLU A 160 18.07 0.87 -26.93
CA GLU A 160 17.59 1.50 -25.69
C GLU A 160 16.17 2.02 -25.86
N ALA A 161 15.41 2.05 -24.75
CA ALA A 161 14.13 2.73 -24.68
C ALA A 161 14.34 4.26 -24.83
N LEU A 162 13.26 4.99 -25.11
CA LEU A 162 13.31 6.46 -25.10
C LEU A 162 13.62 6.91 -23.67
N ASN A 163 14.41 7.97 -23.55
CA ASN A 163 14.64 8.59 -22.24
C ASN A 163 13.45 9.49 -21.90
N PRO A 164 12.68 9.19 -20.84
CA PRO A 164 11.48 9.97 -20.50
C PRO A 164 11.77 11.45 -20.18
N LEU A 165 12.94 11.75 -19.63
CA LEU A 165 13.34 13.10 -19.28
C LEU A 165 13.49 14.04 -20.49
N ASP A 166 13.69 13.50 -21.69
CA ASP A 166 13.77 14.29 -22.92
C ASP A 166 12.39 14.84 -23.36
N PHE A 167 11.30 14.41 -22.72
CA PHE A 167 9.92 14.76 -23.06
C PHE A 167 9.26 15.71 -22.05
N VAL A 168 9.95 16.08 -20.99
CA VAL A 168 9.43 17.00 -19.94
C VAL A 168 9.07 18.34 -20.55
N THR A 169 7.87 18.80 -20.28
CA THR A 169 7.32 20.09 -20.72
C THR A 169 7.12 21.07 -19.57
N SER A 170 6.95 20.57 -18.33
CA SER A 170 6.77 21.39 -17.13
C SER A 170 7.37 20.74 -15.88
N GLY A 171 7.59 21.55 -14.84
CA GLY A 171 8.14 21.13 -13.55
C GLY A 171 9.66 21.34 -13.42
N GLU A 172 10.10 21.59 -12.18
CA GLU A 172 11.53 21.68 -11.84
C GLU A 172 12.01 20.32 -11.28
N PRO A 173 13.30 19.96 -11.52
CA PRO A 173 13.85 18.74 -10.95
C PRO A 173 13.86 18.80 -9.43
N SER A 174 13.18 17.84 -8.78
CA SER A 174 13.35 17.64 -7.35
C SER A 174 14.75 17.06 -7.11
N PHE A 175 15.64 17.83 -6.52
CA PHE A 175 17.00 17.40 -6.20
C PHE A 175 16.97 16.27 -5.16
N SER A 176 17.05 15.05 -5.62
CA SER A 176 17.47 13.90 -4.83
C SER A 176 18.69 13.29 -5.51
N GLU A 177 19.85 13.69 -5.04
CA GLU A 177 21.13 13.17 -5.53
C GLU A 177 21.28 11.69 -5.21
N LYS A 178 21.60 10.87 -6.23
CA LYS A 178 22.57 9.77 -6.15
C LYS A 178 22.81 9.12 -7.52
N HIS A 179 23.85 9.56 -8.22
CA HIS A 179 24.57 8.72 -9.16
C HIS A 179 26.07 8.72 -8.83
N PRO A 180 26.76 7.57 -8.87
CA PRO A 180 28.20 7.52 -8.65
C PRO A 180 28.98 8.08 -9.84
N PRO A 181 30.09 8.80 -9.61
CA PRO A 181 30.79 9.52 -10.66
C PRO A 181 31.73 8.64 -11.46
N GLN A 182 31.75 8.85 -12.77
CA GLN A 182 32.86 8.44 -13.61
C GLN A 182 34.05 9.39 -13.38
N THR A 183 35.19 8.78 -13.14
CA THR A 183 36.49 9.39 -12.93
C THR A 183 36.94 10.26 -14.10
N GLN A 184 37.22 11.54 -13.87
CA GLN A 184 38.30 12.26 -14.55
C GLN A 184 38.97 13.21 -13.58
N THR A 185 40.28 13.04 -13.49
CA THR A 185 41.26 13.77 -12.67
C THR A 185 41.51 15.21 -13.17
N SER A 186 41.43 16.20 -12.27
CA SER A 186 42.43 17.28 -12.21
C SER A 186 42.16 18.17 -10.98
N GLY A 187 43.25 18.56 -10.32
CA GLY A 187 43.31 19.03 -8.95
C GLY A 187 42.81 20.46 -8.72
N GLY A 188 42.38 20.67 -7.47
CA GLY A 188 42.09 21.95 -6.85
C GLY A 188 41.66 21.69 -5.40
N LYS A 189 42.39 22.26 -4.44
CA LYS A 189 42.22 22.07 -2.99
C LYS A 189 40.87 22.61 -2.49
N PRO A 190 40.34 22.02 -1.39
CA PRO A 190 38.99 22.29 -0.89
C PRO A 190 38.94 23.46 0.08
N GLU A 191 37.91 24.27 -0.05
CA GLU A 191 37.37 25.06 1.06
C GLU A 191 36.19 24.34 1.69
N THR A 192 36.35 24.05 2.97
CA THR A 192 35.39 23.47 3.88
C THR A 192 34.21 24.41 4.11
N ASN A 193 33.02 23.99 3.67
CA ASN A 193 31.77 24.45 4.26
C ASN A 193 30.98 23.23 4.74
N ALA A 194 31.10 22.98 6.03
CA ALA A 194 30.24 22.05 6.76
C ALA A 194 28.78 22.56 6.74
N ARG A 195 27.94 21.98 5.90
CA ARG A 195 26.49 22.03 6.14
C ARG A 195 26.17 20.97 7.17
N THR A 196 25.79 21.43 8.33
CA THR A 196 25.16 20.65 9.39
C THR A 196 23.90 20.03 8.81
N GLU A 197 23.87 18.70 8.71
CA GLU A 197 22.64 17.95 8.56
C GLU A 197 21.79 18.21 9.81
N GLU A 198 20.66 18.88 9.66
CA GLU A 198 19.67 18.94 10.74
C GLU A 198 19.23 17.50 11.04
N PRO A 199 19.27 17.04 12.29
CA PRO A 199 18.80 15.72 12.64
C PRO A 199 17.30 15.63 12.32
N GLU A 200 16.89 14.60 11.57
CA GLU A 200 15.49 14.25 11.36
C GLU A 200 14.77 14.35 12.71
N LYS A 201 13.76 15.23 12.77
CA LYS A 201 13.03 15.52 13.99
C LYS A 201 12.37 14.24 14.48
N LYS A 202 12.87 13.64 15.54
CA LYS A 202 12.23 12.46 16.16
C LYS A 202 10.78 12.80 16.42
N PRO A 203 9.84 11.89 16.09
CA PRO A 203 8.43 12.12 16.34
C PRO A 203 8.20 12.48 17.81
N ASP A 204 7.35 13.47 18.06
CA ASP A 204 7.05 13.92 19.42
C ASP A 204 6.27 12.83 20.15
N LEU A 205 6.81 12.38 21.28
CA LEU A 205 6.18 11.33 22.10
C LEU A 205 4.78 11.75 22.58
N ASP A 206 4.61 13.01 22.95
CA ASP A 206 3.35 13.52 23.49
C ASP A 206 2.28 13.62 22.40
N GLU A 207 2.67 13.99 21.16
CA GLU A 207 1.78 13.98 20.00
C GLU A 207 1.32 12.55 19.66
N LEU A 208 2.23 11.58 19.60
CA LEU A 208 1.89 10.17 19.34
C LEU A 208 1.04 9.55 20.46
N MET A 209 1.28 9.92 21.70
CA MET A 209 0.44 9.48 22.83
C MET A 209 -0.95 10.10 22.75
N ALA A 210 -1.07 11.37 22.34
CA ALA A 210 -2.35 12.01 22.11
C ALA A 210 -3.12 11.38 20.94
N GLU A 211 -2.41 10.98 19.87
CA GLU A 211 -2.99 10.26 18.74
C GLU A 211 -3.51 8.88 19.17
N LEU A 212 -2.74 8.13 19.96
CA LEU A 212 -3.16 6.85 20.54
C LEU A 212 -4.42 7.01 21.41
N GLU A 213 -4.47 8.03 22.27
CA GLU A 213 -5.64 8.32 23.10
C GLU A 213 -6.85 8.75 22.27
N GLY A 214 -6.62 9.46 21.17
CA GLY A 214 -7.66 9.93 20.24
C GLY A 214 -8.29 8.82 19.41
N LEU A 215 -7.75 7.61 19.39
CA LEU A 215 -8.40 6.47 18.72
C LEU A 215 -9.72 6.16 19.40
N ILE A 216 -10.74 5.87 18.62
CA ILE A 216 -12.06 5.49 19.14
C ILE A 216 -12.00 4.06 19.64
N GLY A 217 -12.55 3.81 20.82
CA GLY A 217 -12.51 2.49 21.47
C GLY A 217 -11.09 2.03 21.79
N LEU A 218 -10.86 0.72 21.71
CA LEU A 218 -9.56 0.06 21.90
C LEU A 218 -8.92 0.29 23.29
N GLU A 219 -9.73 0.45 24.34
CA GLU A 219 -9.24 0.81 25.68
C GLU A 219 -8.26 -0.21 26.29
N ASN A 220 -8.48 -1.49 26.02
CA ASN A 220 -7.55 -2.57 26.38
C ASN A 220 -6.19 -2.39 25.67
N ILE A 221 -6.20 -2.13 24.37
CA ILE A 221 -4.99 -1.93 23.56
C ILE A 221 -4.20 -0.70 24.01
N LYS A 222 -4.90 0.42 24.23
CA LYS A 222 -4.29 1.67 24.77
C LYS A 222 -3.59 1.42 26.09
N LYS A 223 -4.24 0.70 27.01
CA LYS A 223 -3.67 0.35 28.32
C LYS A 223 -2.44 -0.54 28.19
N ASP A 224 -2.51 -1.55 27.30
CA ASP A 224 -1.41 -2.49 27.10
C ASP A 224 -0.20 -1.81 26.46
N ILE A 225 -0.42 -0.92 25.46
CA ILE A 225 0.64 -0.12 24.85
C ILE A 225 1.29 0.81 25.88
N LYS A 226 0.50 1.52 26.71
CA LYS A 226 1.05 2.36 27.80
C LYS A 226 1.92 1.55 28.76
N SER A 227 1.46 0.38 29.15
CA SER A 227 2.22 -0.52 30.04
C SER A 227 3.53 -0.95 29.38
N LEU A 228 3.50 -1.27 28.10
CA LEU A 228 4.67 -1.64 27.33
C LEU A 228 5.65 -0.48 27.20
N MET A 229 5.17 0.74 26.93
CA MET A 229 5.99 1.96 26.87
C MET A 229 6.70 2.23 28.21
N ASN A 230 5.99 2.08 29.34
CA ASN A 230 6.58 2.23 30.68
C ASN A 230 7.66 1.18 30.93
N LEU A 231 7.43 -0.06 30.54
CA LEU A 231 8.42 -1.14 30.67
C LEU A 231 9.70 -0.81 29.89
N ILE A 232 9.57 -0.34 28.64
CA ILE A 232 10.72 0.00 27.79
C ILE A 232 11.46 1.23 28.34
N LYS A 233 10.74 2.27 28.82
CA LYS A 233 11.34 3.44 29.48
C LYS A 233 12.17 3.04 30.68
N VAL A 234 11.63 2.20 31.58
CA VAL A 234 12.33 1.72 32.77
C VAL A 234 13.54 0.86 32.38
N ARG A 235 13.41 -0.02 31.38
CA ARG A 235 14.51 -0.82 30.85
C ARG A 235 15.67 0.07 30.38
N LYS A 236 15.39 1.12 29.65
CA LYS A 236 16.39 2.08 29.17
C LYS A 236 17.07 2.82 30.32
N LEU A 237 16.31 3.26 31.31
CA LEU A 237 16.88 3.88 32.52
C LEU A 237 17.80 2.92 33.27
N ARG A 238 17.45 1.63 33.35
CA ARG A 238 18.35 0.62 33.98
C ARG A 238 19.64 0.46 33.19
N GLN A 239 19.57 0.41 31.82
CA GLN A 239 20.78 0.36 30.98
C GLN A 239 21.68 1.59 31.18
N GLN A 240 21.08 2.79 31.24
CA GLN A 240 21.83 4.04 31.47
C GLN A 240 22.51 4.11 32.85
N ASN A 241 21.97 3.37 33.81
CA ASN A 241 22.54 3.29 35.16
C ASN A 241 23.35 1.99 35.37
N GLU A 242 23.79 1.35 34.29
CA GLU A 242 24.62 0.12 34.31
C GLU A 242 24.00 -1.04 35.11
N LEU A 243 22.68 -1.05 35.28
CA LEU A 243 21.98 -2.11 35.99
C LEU A 243 21.67 -3.28 35.03
N PRO A 244 21.71 -4.54 35.50
CA PRO A 244 21.34 -5.69 34.69
C PRO A 244 19.94 -5.56 34.12
N VAL A 245 19.80 -5.84 32.80
CA VAL A 245 18.52 -5.80 32.08
C VAL A 245 18.26 -7.18 31.49
N ALA A 246 17.14 -7.77 31.85
CA ALA A 246 16.73 -9.05 31.30
C ALA A 246 16.45 -8.93 29.77
N PRO A 247 16.85 -9.90 28.94
CA PRO A 247 16.47 -9.92 27.52
C PRO A 247 14.94 -9.96 27.40
N MET A 248 14.41 -9.19 26.45
CA MET A 248 12.97 -9.08 26.22
C MET A 248 12.70 -9.05 24.73
N SER A 249 11.78 -9.89 24.28
CA SER A 249 11.24 -9.80 22.93
C SER A 249 10.28 -8.61 22.81
N MET A 250 10.44 -7.83 21.76
CA MET A 250 9.53 -6.71 21.42
C MET A 250 8.50 -7.10 20.35
N HIS A 251 8.55 -8.34 19.86
CA HIS A 251 7.62 -8.80 18.83
C HIS A 251 6.22 -9.05 19.38
N MET A 252 5.21 -8.87 18.55
CA MET A 252 3.80 -8.83 18.98
C MET A 252 2.92 -9.64 18.04
N VAL A 253 1.80 -10.12 18.57
CA VAL A 253 0.71 -10.73 17.83
C VAL A 253 -0.53 -9.86 17.95
N PHE A 254 -1.10 -9.44 16.84
CA PHE A 254 -2.34 -8.66 16.78
C PHE A 254 -3.46 -9.56 16.26
N MET A 255 -4.45 -9.84 17.09
CA MET A 255 -5.56 -10.74 16.78
C MET A 255 -6.88 -9.98 16.81
N GLY A 256 -7.76 -10.26 15.83
CA GLY A 256 -9.09 -9.67 15.75
C GLY A 256 -9.58 -9.55 14.30
N ASN A 257 -10.86 -9.18 14.17
CA ASN A 257 -11.55 -9.03 12.92
C ASN A 257 -10.97 -7.90 12.04
N PRO A 258 -11.24 -7.88 10.72
CA PRO A 258 -10.79 -6.82 9.84
C PRO A 258 -11.39 -5.47 10.24
N GLY A 259 -10.69 -4.38 9.91
CA GLY A 259 -11.17 -3.03 10.20
C GLY A 259 -11.14 -2.61 11.67
N THR A 260 -10.55 -3.40 12.58
CA THR A 260 -10.43 -3.08 14.02
C THR A 260 -9.24 -2.18 14.36
N GLY A 261 -8.48 -1.69 13.37
CA GLY A 261 -7.39 -0.72 13.59
C GLY A 261 -6.01 -1.33 13.82
N LYS A 262 -5.78 -2.63 13.53
CA LYS A 262 -4.49 -3.30 13.74
C LYS A 262 -3.31 -2.57 13.09
N THR A 263 -3.38 -2.25 11.81
CA THR A 263 -2.31 -1.54 11.07
C THR A 263 -2.09 -0.13 11.61
N THR A 264 -3.17 0.59 11.97
CA THR A 264 -3.08 1.94 12.56
C THR A 264 -2.31 1.91 13.87
N VAL A 265 -2.64 0.96 14.74
CA VAL A 265 -1.94 0.77 16.03
C VAL A 265 -0.48 0.33 15.82
N ALA A 266 -0.19 -0.54 14.84
CA ALA A 266 1.18 -0.95 14.52
C ALA A 266 2.05 0.24 14.11
N ARG A 267 1.51 1.16 13.32
CA ARG A 267 2.20 2.41 12.92
C ARG A 267 2.50 3.30 14.10
N LEU A 268 1.53 3.49 15.00
CA LEU A 268 1.72 4.26 16.24
C LEU A 268 2.77 3.62 17.15
N VAL A 269 2.77 2.30 17.29
CA VAL A 269 3.78 1.57 18.08
C VAL A 269 5.18 1.81 17.51
N GLY A 270 5.36 1.79 16.19
CA GLY A 270 6.63 2.10 15.53
C GLY A 270 7.14 3.51 15.90
N GLY A 271 6.29 4.51 15.74
CA GLY A 271 6.58 5.90 16.11
C GLY A 271 6.90 6.06 17.61
N LEU A 272 6.09 5.46 18.47
CA LEU A 272 6.30 5.49 19.94
C LEU A 272 7.63 4.85 20.33
N TYR A 273 8.02 3.74 19.72
CA TYR A 273 9.30 3.08 19.98
C TYR A 273 10.49 3.92 19.52
N ALA A 274 10.35 4.61 18.37
CA ALA A 274 11.36 5.56 17.91
C ALA A 274 11.47 6.77 18.84
N ALA A 275 10.34 7.34 19.27
CA ALA A 275 10.29 8.50 20.17
C ALA A 275 11.01 8.22 21.51
N ILE A 276 10.85 7.02 22.07
CA ILE A 276 11.57 6.62 23.28
C ILE A 276 12.98 6.08 23.00
N GLY A 277 13.38 5.97 21.72
CA GLY A 277 14.69 5.48 21.29
C GLY A 277 14.89 3.98 21.50
N ALA A 278 13.82 3.20 21.41
CA ALA A 278 13.85 1.74 21.35
C ALA A 278 14.10 1.23 19.92
N LEU A 279 13.69 2.00 18.94
CA LEU A 279 14.00 1.81 17.52
C LEU A 279 14.72 3.06 16.98
N GLU A 280 15.50 2.91 15.92
CA GLU A 280 16.25 4.02 15.33
C GLU A 280 15.36 4.98 14.55
N LYS A 281 14.42 4.43 13.74
CA LYS A 281 13.61 5.18 12.77
C LYS A 281 12.11 5.11 13.09
N GLY A 282 11.58 3.90 13.37
CA GLY A 282 10.18 3.68 13.70
C GLY A 282 9.24 3.57 12.49
N GLN A 283 9.77 3.45 11.26
CA GLN A 283 8.97 3.22 10.07
C GLN A 283 8.18 1.90 10.15
N LEU A 284 7.02 1.86 9.51
CA LEU A 284 6.22 0.64 9.32
C LEU A 284 6.46 0.10 7.92
N VAL A 285 6.87 -1.16 7.82
CA VAL A 285 6.88 -1.92 6.57
C VAL A 285 5.75 -2.94 6.65
N GLU A 286 4.72 -2.75 5.87
CA GLU A 286 3.53 -3.59 5.82
C GLU A 286 3.63 -4.57 4.66
N VAL A 287 3.45 -5.86 4.94
CA VAL A 287 3.48 -6.93 3.95
C VAL A 287 2.45 -8.00 4.29
N ASP A 288 2.06 -8.76 3.28
CA ASP A 288 1.33 -10.02 3.37
C ASP A 288 2.21 -11.22 2.94
N ARG A 289 1.61 -12.40 2.82
CA ARG A 289 2.28 -13.58 2.28
C ARG A 289 2.93 -13.31 0.93
N SER A 290 2.25 -12.59 0.03
CA SER A 290 2.74 -12.33 -1.33
C SER A 290 4.01 -11.48 -1.32
N GLY A 291 4.18 -10.60 -0.34
CA GLY A 291 5.38 -9.80 -0.12
C GLY A 291 6.59 -10.60 0.37
N LEU A 292 6.39 -11.72 1.07
CA LEU A 292 7.45 -12.53 1.68
C LEU A 292 7.81 -13.76 0.86
N VAL A 293 6.82 -14.47 0.33
CA VAL A 293 6.99 -15.76 -0.34
C VAL A 293 7.25 -15.55 -1.83
N ALA A 294 8.22 -16.25 -2.38
CA ALA A 294 8.49 -16.30 -3.82
C ALA A 294 7.91 -17.57 -4.45
N GLY A 295 7.76 -17.57 -5.77
CA GLY A 295 7.20 -18.70 -6.52
C GLY A 295 8.16 -19.85 -6.79
N TYR A 296 9.46 -19.74 -6.39
CA TYR A 296 10.49 -20.71 -6.73
C TYR A 296 11.38 -21.05 -5.54
N VAL A 297 11.94 -22.29 -5.58
CA VAL A 297 12.87 -22.81 -4.57
C VAL A 297 14.06 -21.85 -4.39
N GLY A 298 14.39 -21.51 -3.14
CA GLY A 298 15.57 -20.71 -2.77
C GLY A 298 15.44 -19.20 -2.99
N GLN A 299 14.31 -18.69 -3.47
CA GLN A 299 14.08 -17.26 -3.64
C GLN A 299 13.30 -16.63 -2.47
N THR A 300 12.54 -17.41 -1.74
CA THR A 300 11.75 -16.93 -0.61
C THR A 300 12.63 -16.34 0.49
N ALA A 301 13.71 -17.03 0.86
CA ALA A 301 14.64 -16.50 1.87
C ALA A 301 15.25 -15.15 1.45
N LEU A 302 15.64 -14.99 0.18
CA LEU A 302 16.20 -13.73 -0.32
C LEU A 302 15.16 -12.60 -0.27
N LYS A 303 13.96 -12.86 -0.79
CA LYS A 303 12.86 -11.89 -0.77
C LYS A 303 12.49 -11.48 0.65
N THR A 304 12.33 -12.45 1.55
CA THR A 304 12.06 -12.18 2.97
C THR A 304 13.19 -11.36 3.60
N GLN A 305 14.46 -11.64 3.29
CA GLN A 305 15.60 -10.86 3.78
C GLN A 305 15.60 -9.41 3.27
N GLU A 306 15.19 -9.16 2.04
CA GLU A 306 15.05 -7.79 1.49
C GLU A 306 14.00 -7.00 2.25
N VAL A 307 12.83 -7.60 2.50
CA VAL A 307 11.77 -6.99 3.31
C VAL A 307 12.26 -6.72 4.74
N ILE A 308 12.93 -7.68 5.37
CA ILE A 308 13.51 -7.49 6.70
C ILE A 308 14.51 -6.32 6.72
N LYS A 309 15.38 -6.21 5.71
CA LYS A 309 16.35 -5.09 5.61
C LYS A 309 15.65 -3.74 5.51
N SER A 310 14.54 -3.65 4.78
CA SER A 310 13.75 -2.41 4.67
C SER A 310 13.07 -2.03 5.99
N ALA A 311 12.77 -3.02 6.84
CA ALA A 311 12.14 -2.83 8.13
C ALA A 311 13.13 -2.58 9.28
N LEU A 312 14.44 -2.72 9.07
CA LEU A 312 15.45 -2.48 10.11
C LEU A 312 15.40 -1.03 10.63
N GLY A 313 15.41 -0.90 11.93
CA GLY A 313 15.18 0.37 12.63
C GLY A 313 13.73 0.70 12.88
N GLY A 314 12.79 -0.16 12.46
CA GLY A 314 11.36 0.04 12.53
C GLY A 314 10.55 -1.23 12.81
N VAL A 315 9.36 -1.26 12.29
CA VAL A 315 8.37 -2.32 12.47
C VAL A 315 8.12 -3.03 11.15
N LEU A 316 8.23 -4.36 11.15
CA LEU A 316 7.72 -5.22 10.09
C LEU A 316 6.35 -5.74 10.51
N PHE A 317 5.31 -5.32 9.81
CA PHE A 317 3.94 -5.74 10.02
C PHE A 317 3.54 -6.76 8.94
N ILE A 318 3.17 -7.95 9.38
CA ILE A 318 2.77 -9.04 8.48
C ILE A 318 1.28 -9.29 8.68
N ASP A 319 0.47 -8.86 7.70
CA ASP A 319 -0.96 -9.09 7.75
C ASP A 319 -1.32 -10.49 7.27
N GLU A 320 -2.38 -11.06 7.82
CA GLU A 320 -2.83 -12.42 7.55
C GLU A 320 -1.68 -13.46 7.64
N ALA A 321 -0.82 -13.32 8.67
CA ALA A 321 0.42 -14.10 8.80
C ALA A 321 0.18 -15.62 8.82
N TYR A 322 -1.01 -16.09 9.22
CA TYR A 322 -1.41 -17.50 9.17
C TYR A 322 -1.35 -18.07 7.74
N SER A 323 -1.48 -17.22 6.72
CA SER A 323 -1.33 -17.64 5.33
C SER A 323 0.05 -18.21 5.01
N LEU A 324 1.09 -17.87 5.78
CA LEU A 324 2.46 -18.43 5.65
C LEU A 324 2.53 -19.92 6.03
N SER A 325 1.63 -20.42 6.88
CA SER A 325 1.59 -21.83 7.30
C SER A 325 0.51 -22.66 6.58
N SER A 326 -0.34 -22.03 5.73
CA SER A 326 -1.51 -22.66 5.13
C SER A 326 -1.20 -23.62 3.96
N GLY A 327 0.04 -23.72 3.53
CA GLY A 327 0.44 -24.51 2.37
C GLY A 327 0.85 -25.96 2.73
N GLY A 328 0.86 -26.85 1.71
CA GLY A 328 1.28 -28.24 1.85
C GLY A 328 2.81 -28.42 2.05
N GLU A 329 3.30 -29.67 1.99
CA GLU A 329 4.72 -30.01 2.26
C GLU A 329 5.73 -29.30 1.34
N ASN A 330 5.32 -28.80 0.18
CA ASN A 330 6.15 -28.05 -0.78
C ASN A 330 5.93 -26.53 -0.72
N ASP A 331 5.34 -26.03 0.37
CA ASP A 331 5.07 -24.61 0.51
C ASP A 331 6.29 -23.83 1.01
N PHE A 332 6.64 -22.79 0.26
CA PHE A 332 7.76 -21.90 0.59
C PHE A 332 7.50 -20.96 1.78
N GLY A 333 6.29 -20.94 2.34
CA GLY A 333 5.97 -20.15 3.53
C GLY A 333 6.82 -20.54 4.75
N ARG A 334 7.19 -21.83 4.88
CA ARG A 334 8.12 -22.29 5.94
C ARG A 334 9.49 -21.64 5.84
N GLU A 335 10.03 -21.50 4.62
CA GLU A 335 11.32 -20.82 4.39
C GLU A 335 11.26 -19.35 4.81
N ALA A 336 10.12 -18.66 4.56
CA ALA A 336 9.88 -17.30 5.04
C ALA A 336 9.84 -17.25 6.57
N ILE A 337 9.11 -18.17 7.23
CA ILE A 337 9.02 -18.24 8.70
C ILE A 337 10.40 -18.47 9.32
N GLU A 338 11.20 -19.41 8.80
CA GLU A 338 12.55 -19.68 9.30
C GLU A 338 13.48 -18.46 9.14
N THR A 339 13.37 -17.75 8.02
CA THR A 339 14.14 -16.54 7.75
C THR A 339 13.74 -15.40 8.72
N LEU A 340 12.43 -15.24 8.98
CA LEU A 340 11.90 -14.29 9.95
C LEU A 340 12.37 -14.60 11.37
N LEU A 341 12.27 -15.88 11.80
CA LEU A 341 12.69 -16.31 13.14
C LEU A 341 14.16 -16.02 13.39
N LYS A 342 15.02 -16.25 12.38
CA LYS A 342 16.43 -15.90 12.46
C LYS A 342 16.64 -14.40 12.60
N ALA A 343 15.98 -13.60 11.78
CA ALA A 343 16.10 -12.14 11.82
C ALA A 343 15.59 -11.52 13.12
N MET A 344 14.52 -12.10 13.70
CA MET A 344 13.99 -11.68 15.01
C MET A 344 15.02 -11.87 16.15
N GLU A 345 15.91 -12.86 16.04
CA GLU A 345 16.98 -13.08 16.99
C GLU A 345 18.19 -12.18 16.69
N ASP A 346 18.63 -12.14 15.43
CA ASP A 346 19.81 -11.41 14.99
C ASP A 346 19.65 -9.89 15.15
N HIS A 347 18.43 -9.35 15.00
CA HIS A 347 18.11 -7.93 15.03
C HIS A 347 17.14 -7.52 16.16
N ARG A 348 17.04 -8.30 17.22
CA ARG A 348 16.08 -8.14 18.33
C ARG A 348 16.06 -6.76 18.99
N ASP A 349 17.14 -6.00 18.88
CA ASP A 349 17.27 -4.67 19.48
C ASP A 349 16.91 -3.53 18.50
N ASN A 350 16.72 -3.83 17.20
CA ASN A 350 16.46 -2.81 16.16
C ASN A 350 15.42 -3.25 15.13
N LEU A 351 14.66 -4.30 15.41
CA LEU A 351 13.55 -4.78 14.59
C LEU A 351 12.40 -5.25 15.47
N VAL A 352 11.22 -4.74 15.21
CA VAL A 352 9.97 -5.25 15.79
C VAL A 352 9.18 -5.96 14.70
N VAL A 353 8.82 -7.22 14.92
CA VAL A 353 7.91 -7.95 14.04
C VAL A 353 6.55 -8.00 14.69
N ILE A 354 5.53 -7.56 13.98
CA ILE A 354 4.12 -7.67 14.37
C ILE A 354 3.44 -8.59 13.36
N VAL A 355 2.91 -9.70 13.82
CA VAL A 355 2.08 -10.60 13.01
C VAL A 355 0.62 -10.37 13.32
N ALA A 356 -0.23 -10.24 12.30
CA ALA A 356 -1.63 -9.90 12.46
C ALA A 356 -2.54 -10.87 11.72
N GLY A 357 -3.78 -11.03 12.20
CA GLY A 357 -4.80 -11.85 11.54
C GLY A 357 -6.00 -12.16 12.42
N TYR A 358 -6.86 -13.05 11.95
CA TYR A 358 -8.00 -13.55 12.70
C TYR A 358 -7.57 -14.41 13.89
N THR A 359 -8.33 -14.39 14.96
CA THR A 359 -7.93 -14.97 16.26
C THR A 359 -7.60 -16.46 16.16
N GLU A 360 -8.51 -17.28 15.63
CA GLU A 360 -8.30 -18.74 15.58
C GLU A 360 -7.21 -19.15 14.58
N PRO A 361 -7.17 -18.63 13.32
CA PRO A 361 -6.07 -18.93 12.41
C PRO A 361 -4.70 -18.49 12.93
N MET A 362 -4.62 -17.37 13.68
CA MET A 362 -3.37 -16.92 14.29
C MET A 362 -2.90 -17.83 15.42
N ARG A 363 -3.79 -18.45 16.20
CA ARG A 363 -3.42 -19.49 17.19
C ARG A 363 -2.80 -20.69 16.50
N GLU A 364 -3.46 -21.25 15.46
CA GLU A 364 -2.95 -22.35 14.68
C GLU A 364 -1.59 -22.03 14.05
N PHE A 365 -1.41 -20.80 13.56
CA PHE A 365 -0.13 -20.32 13.00
C PHE A 365 0.99 -20.36 14.04
N LEU A 366 0.75 -19.86 15.24
CA LEU A 366 1.75 -19.86 16.32
C LEU A 366 2.09 -21.29 16.78
N ASP A 367 1.09 -22.15 16.89
CA ASP A 367 1.27 -23.55 17.29
C ASP A 367 1.98 -24.38 16.20
N SER A 368 1.98 -23.92 14.94
CA SER A 368 2.61 -24.61 13.81
C SER A 368 4.15 -24.68 13.91
N ASN A 369 4.77 -23.80 14.71
CA ASN A 369 6.22 -23.76 14.86
C ASN A 369 6.64 -23.30 16.27
N PRO A 370 7.33 -24.16 17.06
CA PRO A 370 7.79 -23.79 18.42
C PRO A 370 8.67 -22.53 18.47
N GLY A 371 9.33 -22.20 17.37
CA GLY A 371 10.13 -20.98 17.24
C GLY A 371 9.27 -19.71 17.24
N LEU A 372 8.05 -19.77 16.69
CA LEU A 372 7.09 -18.66 16.73
C LEU A 372 6.60 -18.44 18.17
N GLU A 373 6.12 -19.49 18.84
CA GLU A 373 5.60 -19.42 20.20
C GLU A 373 6.63 -18.83 21.17
N SER A 374 7.90 -19.22 21.05
CA SER A 374 8.97 -18.74 21.95
C SER A 374 9.33 -17.27 21.75
N ARG A 375 9.10 -16.67 20.57
CA ARG A 375 9.47 -15.29 20.22
C ARG A 375 8.32 -14.30 20.36
N PHE A 376 7.10 -14.76 20.14
CA PHE A 376 5.89 -13.96 20.30
C PHE A 376 5.29 -14.16 21.68
N ASN A 377 5.54 -13.24 22.59
CA ASN A 377 5.04 -13.30 23.99
C ASN A 377 4.13 -12.12 24.37
N LYS A 378 3.74 -11.30 23.39
CA LYS A 378 2.84 -10.16 23.58
C LYS A 378 1.68 -10.29 22.61
N PHE A 379 0.49 -10.45 23.18
CA PHE A 379 -0.76 -10.69 22.46
C PHE A 379 -1.71 -9.53 22.68
N PHE A 380 -2.18 -8.94 21.57
CA PHE A 380 -3.11 -7.84 21.57
C PHE A 380 -4.40 -8.29 20.88
N TYR A 381 -5.52 -8.27 21.62
CA TYR A 381 -6.82 -8.70 21.14
C TYR A 381 -7.65 -7.47 20.76
N PHE A 382 -7.83 -7.26 19.49
CA PHE A 382 -8.65 -6.21 18.92
C PHE A 382 -10.09 -6.69 18.87
N GLN A 383 -10.91 -6.20 19.80
CA GLN A 383 -12.34 -6.49 19.85
C GLN A 383 -13.08 -5.75 18.75
N ASP A 384 -14.23 -6.27 18.36
CA ASP A 384 -15.11 -5.56 17.45
C ASP A 384 -15.59 -4.26 18.10
N TYR A 385 -15.72 -3.22 17.29
CA TYR A 385 -16.29 -1.96 17.72
C TYR A 385 -17.78 -2.11 18.01
N THR A 386 -18.22 -1.52 19.10
CA THR A 386 -19.65 -1.39 19.43
C THR A 386 -20.35 -0.39 18.51
N GLY A 387 -21.70 -0.40 18.45
CA GLY A 387 -22.46 0.56 17.67
C GLY A 387 -22.06 2.02 17.92
N PRO A 388 -21.96 2.49 19.18
CA PRO A 388 -21.47 3.83 19.49
C PRO A 388 -20.04 4.12 19.02
N GLU A 389 -19.14 3.13 19.04
CA GLU A 389 -17.76 3.30 18.54
C GLU A 389 -17.73 3.38 17.02
N LEU A 390 -18.51 2.56 16.30
CA LEU A 390 -18.67 2.66 14.85
C LEU A 390 -19.24 4.02 14.44
N MET A 391 -20.27 4.50 15.15
CA MET A 391 -20.81 5.86 14.96
C MET A 391 -19.74 6.92 15.18
N GLY A 392 -18.90 6.78 16.21
CA GLY A 392 -17.81 7.70 16.47
C GLY A 392 -16.79 7.73 15.32
N ILE A 393 -16.42 6.57 14.76
CA ILE A 393 -15.51 6.45 13.59
C ILE A 393 -16.15 7.13 12.37
N PHE A 394 -17.45 6.93 12.14
CA PHE A 394 -18.20 7.55 11.05
C PHE A 394 -18.22 9.09 11.16
N LEU A 395 -18.54 9.60 12.35
CA LEU A 395 -18.53 11.05 12.62
C LEU A 395 -17.14 11.66 12.45
N LEU A 396 -16.08 10.94 12.81
CA LEU A 396 -14.71 11.38 12.60
C LEU A 396 -14.39 11.51 11.10
N GLN A 397 -14.83 10.53 10.29
CA GLN A 397 -14.68 10.58 8.82
C GLN A 397 -15.50 11.73 8.22
N CYS A 398 -16.76 11.91 8.63
CA CYS A 398 -17.58 13.04 8.21
C CYS A 398 -16.89 14.38 8.50
N LYS A 399 -16.45 14.57 9.74
CA LYS A 399 -15.76 15.79 10.17
C LYS A 399 -14.48 16.06 9.37
N LYS A 400 -13.67 15.03 9.12
CA LYS A 400 -12.42 15.14 8.36
C LYS A 400 -12.67 15.58 6.92
N ASN A 401 -13.81 15.19 6.33
CA ASN A 401 -14.16 15.48 4.95
C ASN A 401 -15.17 16.65 4.83
N GLY A 402 -15.49 17.34 5.93
CA GLY A 402 -16.34 18.53 5.91
C GLY A 402 -17.85 18.24 5.82
N TYR A 403 -18.27 17.02 6.12
CA TYR A 403 -19.69 16.64 6.19
C TYR A 403 -20.25 16.79 7.60
N VAL A 404 -21.52 17.18 7.70
CA VAL A 404 -22.26 17.35 8.95
C VAL A 404 -23.60 16.62 8.82
N LEU A 405 -23.91 15.73 9.74
CA LEU A 405 -25.21 15.05 9.74
C LEU A 405 -26.33 15.99 10.23
N SER A 406 -27.49 15.94 9.56
CA SER A 406 -28.70 16.50 10.16
C SER A 406 -29.07 15.73 11.43
N PRO A 407 -29.87 16.29 12.35
CA PRO A 407 -30.31 15.58 13.56
C PRO A 407 -30.99 14.23 13.24
N GLU A 408 -31.78 14.18 12.19
CA GLU A 408 -32.48 12.98 11.73
C GLU A 408 -31.48 11.95 11.15
N ALA A 409 -30.46 12.41 10.40
CA ALA A 409 -29.42 11.53 9.88
C ALA A 409 -28.51 11.00 11.00
N ASP A 410 -28.23 11.78 12.05
CA ASP A 410 -27.51 11.32 13.24
C ASP A 410 -28.27 10.19 13.95
N GLU A 411 -29.59 10.33 14.12
CA GLU A 411 -30.45 9.30 14.73
C GLU A 411 -30.50 8.05 13.88
N ALA A 412 -30.68 8.19 12.56
CA ALA A 412 -30.70 7.07 11.62
C ALA A 412 -29.36 6.31 11.61
N ALA A 413 -28.24 7.02 11.56
CA ALA A 413 -26.91 6.40 11.59
C ALA A 413 -26.65 5.64 12.90
N ARG A 414 -27.06 6.19 14.06
CA ARG A 414 -26.93 5.48 15.36
C ARG A 414 -27.68 4.18 15.36
N LYS A 415 -28.94 4.22 14.91
CA LYS A 415 -29.78 3.03 14.82
C LYS A 415 -29.15 1.98 13.90
N LEU A 416 -28.69 2.38 12.72
CA LEU A 416 -28.01 1.51 11.76
C LEU A 416 -26.79 0.83 12.38
N PHE A 417 -25.91 1.56 13.07
CA PHE A 417 -24.72 0.96 13.68
C PHE A 417 -25.04 0.07 14.90
N ASP A 418 -26.10 0.35 15.66
CA ASP A 418 -26.52 -0.51 16.75
C ASP A 418 -27.12 -1.84 16.22
N GLU A 419 -27.92 -1.79 15.18
CA GLU A 419 -28.45 -2.97 14.48
C GLU A 419 -27.32 -3.80 13.85
N LEU A 420 -26.42 -3.15 13.12
CA LEU A 420 -25.25 -3.80 12.53
C LEU A 420 -24.38 -4.52 13.57
N TYR A 421 -24.17 -3.91 14.74
CA TYR A 421 -23.43 -4.54 15.83
C TYR A 421 -24.20 -5.71 16.44
N ALA A 422 -25.53 -5.62 16.56
CA ALA A 422 -26.38 -6.69 17.10
C ALA A 422 -26.38 -7.93 16.19
N GLU A 423 -26.37 -7.73 14.87
CA GLU A 423 -26.44 -8.79 13.85
C GLU A 423 -25.06 -9.28 13.39
N ARG A 424 -23.96 -8.79 13.99
CA ARG A 424 -22.60 -9.11 13.56
C ARG A 424 -22.30 -10.61 13.59
N GLY A 425 -21.72 -11.11 12.51
CA GLY A 425 -21.19 -12.46 12.40
C GLY A 425 -19.69 -12.55 12.76
N GLU A 426 -19.13 -13.75 12.60
CA GLU A 426 -17.71 -14.05 12.94
C GLU A 426 -16.69 -13.17 12.19
N ASN A 427 -16.99 -12.72 10.98
CA ASN A 427 -16.10 -11.92 10.12
C ASN A 427 -16.56 -10.47 10.01
N PHE A 428 -16.98 -9.89 11.12
CA PHE A 428 -17.51 -8.53 11.13
C PHE A 428 -16.49 -7.49 10.61
N GLY A 429 -16.92 -6.63 9.68
CA GLY A 429 -16.04 -5.74 8.92
C GLY A 429 -15.58 -4.48 9.65
N ASN A 430 -16.21 -4.16 10.81
CA ASN A 430 -15.84 -3.02 11.67
C ASN A 430 -15.63 -1.70 10.89
N GLY A 431 -14.48 -1.07 11.05
CA GLY A 431 -14.14 0.19 10.38
C GLY A 431 -14.08 0.11 8.85
N ARG A 432 -13.97 -1.09 8.23
CA ARG A 432 -14.13 -1.24 6.78
C ARG A 432 -15.58 -1.00 6.37
N TYR A 433 -16.52 -1.55 7.14
CA TYR A 433 -17.94 -1.27 6.90
C TYR A 433 -18.26 0.21 7.03
N VAL A 434 -17.76 0.86 8.10
CA VAL A 434 -17.93 2.32 8.28
C VAL A 434 -17.36 3.11 7.10
N ARG A 435 -16.21 2.71 6.56
CA ARG A 435 -15.62 3.34 5.38
C ARG A 435 -16.50 3.17 4.14
N ASN A 436 -16.97 1.97 3.87
CA ASN A 436 -17.84 1.69 2.72
C ASN A 436 -19.13 2.51 2.83
N LEU A 437 -19.79 2.49 3.99
CA LEU A 437 -20.97 3.31 4.23
C LEU A 437 -20.72 4.79 4.01
N PHE A 438 -19.55 5.30 4.45
CA PHE A 438 -19.17 6.71 4.22
C PHE A 438 -18.99 7.00 2.72
N GLU A 439 -18.36 6.11 1.97
CA GLU A 439 -18.16 6.24 0.53
C GLU A 439 -19.51 6.22 -0.21
N ASP A 440 -20.41 5.31 0.14
CA ASP A 440 -21.76 5.22 -0.41
C ASP A 440 -22.60 6.45 -0.08
N MET A 441 -22.53 6.91 1.16
CA MET A 441 -23.16 8.17 1.61
C MET A 441 -22.69 9.37 0.78
N VAL A 442 -21.39 9.48 0.52
CA VAL A 442 -20.84 10.58 -0.32
C VAL A 442 -21.41 10.53 -1.73
N VAL A 443 -21.55 9.34 -2.31
CA VAL A 443 -22.14 9.15 -3.64
C VAL A 443 -23.62 9.58 -3.64
N ARG A 444 -24.41 9.11 -2.68
CA ARG A 444 -25.85 9.41 -2.57
C ARG A 444 -26.08 10.90 -2.32
N HIS A 445 -25.32 11.51 -1.39
CA HIS A 445 -25.32 12.95 -1.14
C HIS A 445 -25.01 13.74 -2.42
N SER A 446 -23.97 13.34 -3.17
CA SER A 446 -23.60 14.02 -4.41
C SER A 446 -24.70 13.94 -5.48
N ASN A 447 -25.34 12.77 -5.63
CA ASN A 447 -26.46 12.58 -6.54
C ASN A 447 -27.66 13.46 -6.15
N ARG A 448 -27.99 13.55 -4.86
CA ARG A 448 -29.05 14.41 -4.34
C ARG A 448 -28.79 15.90 -4.63
N VAL A 449 -27.58 16.35 -4.30
CA VAL A 449 -27.20 17.77 -4.51
C VAL A 449 -27.17 18.13 -6.00
N ALA A 450 -26.70 17.22 -6.86
CA ALA A 450 -26.68 17.44 -8.31
C ALA A 450 -28.08 17.53 -8.96
N GLN A 451 -29.13 17.01 -8.31
CA GLN A 451 -30.52 17.06 -8.76
C GLN A 451 -31.28 18.29 -8.22
N MET A 452 -30.67 19.11 -7.38
CA MET A 452 -31.31 20.30 -6.84
C MET A 452 -31.54 21.37 -7.94
N GLU A 453 -32.70 22.04 -7.91
CA GLU A 453 -32.95 23.16 -8.79
C GLU A 453 -32.21 24.41 -8.27
N GLY A 454 -31.26 24.93 -9.05
CA GLY A 454 -30.46 26.13 -8.73
C GLY A 454 -29.03 25.80 -8.29
N GLU A 455 -28.28 26.85 -7.84
CA GLU A 455 -26.93 26.64 -7.31
C GLU A 455 -27.01 26.16 -5.85
N PRO A 456 -26.40 24.99 -5.51
CA PRO A 456 -26.37 24.50 -4.14
C PRO A 456 -25.66 25.47 -3.20
N THR A 457 -26.24 25.68 -2.02
CA THR A 457 -25.60 26.46 -0.97
C THR A 457 -24.46 25.67 -0.30
N LYS A 458 -23.62 26.37 0.46
CA LYS A 458 -22.57 25.71 1.25
C LYS A 458 -23.17 24.70 2.24
N ASP A 459 -24.30 24.98 2.81
CA ASP A 459 -25.01 24.11 3.76
C ASP A 459 -25.51 22.83 3.03
N ASP A 460 -26.04 22.95 1.82
CA ASP A 460 -26.46 21.82 0.99
C ASP A 460 -25.29 20.90 0.67
N LEU A 461 -24.09 21.46 0.41
CA LEU A 461 -22.87 20.71 0.11
C LEU A 461 -22.25 20.01 1.33
N MET A 462 -22.63 20.42 2.54
CA MET A 462 -22.07 19.86 3.78
C MET A 462 -23.04 18.94 4.51
N THR A 463 -24.37 19.15 4.36
CA THR A 463 -25.38 18.49 5.19
C THR A 463 -25.80 17.14 4.62
N VAL A 464 -25.59 16.11 5.41
CA VAL A 464 -26.04 14.73 5.16
C VAL A 464 -27.46 14.56 5.70
N LEU A 465 -28.35 14.04 4.88
CA LEU A 465 -29.74 13.72 5.22
C LEU A 465 -29.93 12.20 5.39
N PRO A 466 -31.00 11.72 6.05
CA PRO A 466 -31.25 10.28 6.24
C PRO A 466 -31.20 9.47 4.95
N GLN A 467 -31.80 9.99 3.88
CA GLN A 467 -31.80 9.36 2.55
C GLN A 467 -30.41 9.17 1.92
N ASP A 468 -29.40 9.87 2.41
CA ASP A 468 -28.01 9.68 1.97
C ASP A 468 -27.37 8.45 2.65
N LEU A 469 -28.00 7.90 3.70
CA LEU A 469 -27.54 6.72 4.45
C LEU A 469 -28.26 5.42 4.04
N GLU A 470 -29.50 5.52 3.52
CA GLU A 470 -30.35 4.41 3.16
C GLU A 470 -30.05 3.89 1.76
N ASP A 471 -30.15 2.56 1.55
CA ASP A 471 -30.00 1.96 0.23
C ASP A 471 -31.35 2.02 -0.51
N PRO A 472 -31.44 2.67 -1.70
CA PRO A 472 -32.72 2.80 -2.41
C PRO A 472 -33.29 1.46 -2.92
N GLU A 473 -32.53 0.35 -2.84
CA GLU A 473 -32.98 -0.98 -3.25
C GLU A 473 -33.72 -1.74 -2.13
N GLU A 474 -33.50 -1.42 -0.83
CA GLU A 474 -34.24 -2.08 0.27
C GLU A 474 -35.68 -1.59 0.42
N ASP A 475 -35.99 -0.34 0.04
CA ASP A 475 -37.38 0.18 0.09
C ASP A 475 -38.29 -0.36 -1.05
N GLY A 476 -37.71 -1.01 -2.08
CA GLY A 476 -38.46 -1.54 -3.21
C GLY A 476 -39.14 -2.90 -2.95
N GLU A 477 -38.58 -3.73 -2.07
CA GLU A 477 -39.11 -5.08 -1.82
C GLU A 477 -40.28 -5.11 -0.79
N GLU A 478 -40.38 -4.14 0.12
CA GLU A 478 -41.53 -4.07 1.05
C GLU A 478 -42.80 -3.46 0.45
N ALA A 479 -42.73 -2.84 -0.74
CA ALA A 479 -43.90 -2.23 -1.38
C ALA A 479 -44.65 -3.15 -2.34
N GLU A 480 -44.12 -4.33 -2.72
CA GLU A 480 -44.78 -5.30 -3.60
C GLU A 480 -45.47 -6.47 -2.88
N GLU A 481 -45.41 -6.59 -1.53
CA GLU A 481 -46.06 -7.64 -0.75
C GLU A 481 -47.30 -7.15 0.07
N LYS A 482 -47.97 -6.07 -0.33
CA LYS A 482 -49.24 -5.67 0.28
C LYS A 482 -50.39 -5.56 -0.73
#